data_ea9ede8152c26726ceb75ba2bd4b90d8
#
_entry.id   ea9ede8152c26726ceb75ba2bd4b90d8
#
_cell.length_a   1.000
_cell.length_b   1.000
_cell.length_c   1.000
_cell.angle_alpha   90.00
_cell.angle_beta   90.00
_cell.angle_gamma   90.00
#
_symmetry.space_group_name_H-M   'P 1'
#
loop_
_entity.id
_entity.type
_entity.pdbx_description
1 polymer ?
#
loop_
_entity_poly.entity_id
_entity_poly.type
_entity_poly.pdbx_seq_one_letter_code
_entity_poly.pdbx_strand_id
1 'polypeptide(L)'
;MAKIKITCDSTCDLTPELYKRFDIEVLPLEVTLGNRVCHDGVDVTTEELYDYARKTGTLPKTSAISVGSYEDCFRRWTEAGYDVVHVNISNKLSACYQNACIAAEGMDNVFPVDSLNLSSGSGQLAMAAAEMAAEGMAAKDIAEKLNEMRLRLDVSFVLQTLEYLHKGGRCSGVAALGANLLKLRPEIVVSNEGTMSVGRKYRGNMEKTVLDYIRGRLEGNDNVVPGRIMITHTDMPQEIVDK
;
A
#
# COMPACT_ATOMS: atom_id res chain seq x y z
N MET A 1 -12.20 -22.50 -17.45
CA MET A 1 -11.84 -21.11 -17.12
C MET A 1 -10.34 -21.02 -17.07
N ALA A 2 -9.76 -19.93 -17.52
CA ALA A 2 -8.32 -19.70 -17.37
C ALA A 2 -7.97 -19.65 -15.86
N LYS A 3 -6.78 -20.09 -15.52
CA LYS A 3 -6.25 -19.92 -14.15
C LYS A 3 -5.92 -18.44 -13.95
N ILE A 4 -6.14 -17.90 -12.77
CA ILE A 4 -5.86 -16.49 -12.49
C ILE A 4 -4.71 -16.41 -11.50
N LYS A 5 -3.74 -15.54 -11.77
CA LYS A 5 -2.70 -15.17 -10.84
C LYS A 5 -2.93 -13.73 -10.36
N ILE A 6 -2.95 -13.57 -9.06
CA ILE A 6 -2.99 -12.25 -8.43
C ILE A 6 -1.56 -11.85 -8.07
N THR A 7 -1.19 -10.65 -8.49
CA THR A 7 0.11 -10.05 -8.17
C THR A 7 -0.09 -8.64 -7.63
N CYS A 8 0.86 -8.12 -6.87
CA CYS A 8 0.78 -6.74 -6.36
C CYS A 8 2.16 -6.13 -6.12
N ASP A 9 2.21 -4.81 -5.98
CA ASP A 9 3.41 -4.11 -5.54
C ASP A 9 3.71 -4.42 -4.06
N SER A 10 4.98 -4.37 -3.64
CA SER A 10 5.38 -4.58 -2.24
C SER A 10 4.73 -3.60 -1.26
N THR A 11 4.28 -2.46 -1.76
CA THR A 11 3.54 -1.45 -0.99
C THR A 11 2.14 -1.88 -0.53
N CYS A 12 1.72 -3.12 -0.75
CA CYS A 12 0.46 -3.66 -0.19
C CYS A 12 0.55 -3.99 1.29
N ASP A 13 1.76 -4.11 1.85
CA ASP A 13 2.05 -4.31 3.28
C ASP A 13 1.25 -5.46 3.93
N LEU A 14 0.96 -6.51 3.17
CA LEU A 14 0.39 -7.75 3.72
C LEU A 14 1.50 -8.56 4.40
N THR A 15 1.12 -9.34 5.41
CA THR A 15 2.08 -10.24 6.04
C THR A 15 2.46 -11.41 5.11
N PRO A 16 3.64 -12.03 5.30
CA PRO A 16 4.03 -13.20 4.52
C PRO A 16 2.99 -14.33 4.55
N GLU A 17 2.30 -14.49 5.70
CA GLU A 17 1.23 -15.48 5.86
C GLU A 17 0.03 -15.16 4.98
N LEU A 18 -0.35 -13.88 4.86
CA LEU A 18 -1.45 -13.45 3.99
C LEU A 18 -1.08 -13.62 2.51
N TYR A 19 0.11 -13.20 2.09
CA TYR A 19 0.58 -13.45 0.73
C TYR A 19 0.55 -14.93 0.37
N LYS A 20 1.03 -15.80 1.26
CA LYS A 20 1.00 -17.24 1.07
C LYS A 20 -0.42 -17.82 1.07
N ARG A 21 -1.28 -17.38 2.00
CA ARG A 21 -2.66 -17.87 2.13
C ARG A 21 -3.49 -17.57 0.90
N PHE A 22 -3.31 -16.40 0.31
CA PHE A 22 -4.06 -15.93 -0.85
C PHE A 22 -3.35 -16.20 -2.19
N ASP A 23 -2.19 -16.86 -2.17
CA ASP A 23 -1.34 -17.11 -3.35
C ASP A 23 -1.07 -15.83 -4.16
N ILE A 24 -0.80 -14.71 -3.46
CA ILE A 24 -0.47 -13.42 -4.07
C ILE A 24 1.04 -13.33 -4.25
N GLU A 25 1.49 -13.02 -5.46
CA GLU A 25 2.89 -12.72 -5.73
C GLU A 25 3.17 -11.24 -5.59
N VAL A 26 4.28 -10.93 -4.91
CA VAL A 26 4.71 -9.55 -4.65
C VAL A 26 5.83 -9.16 -5.61
N LEU A 27 5.67 -8.02 -6.27
CA LEU A 27 6.74 -7.37 -7.03
C LEU A 27 7.35 -6.28 -6.14
N PRO A 28 8.65 -6.37 -5.83
CA PRO A 28 9.29 -5.41 -4.93
C PRO A 28 9.61 -4.09 -5.63
N LEU A 29 9.36 -2.98 -4.93
CA LEU A 29 9.93 -1.68 -5.31
C LEU A 29 11.44 -1.67 -5.05
N GLU A 30 12.17 -0.88 -5.82
CA GLU A 30 13.57 -0.63 -5.53
C GLU A 30 13.72 0.42 -4.42
N VAL A 31 14.68 0.18 -3.52
CA VAL A 31 15.06 1.10 -2.45
C VAL A 31 16.56 1.36 -2.53
N THR A 32 16.95 2.61 -2.63
CA THR A 32 18.35 3.03 -2.71
C THR A 32 18.83 3.56 -1.38
N LEU A 33 19.90 2.94 -0.84
CA LEU A 33 20.61 3.31 0.37
C LEU A 33 22.03 3.80 0.00
N GLY A 34 22.19 5.08 -0.26
CA GLY A 34 23.45 5.61 -0.80
C GLY A 34 23.75 5.07 -2.19
N ASN A 35 24.74 4.16 -2.30
CA ASN A 35 25.12 3.51 -3.55
C ASN A 35 24.58 2.06 -3.67
N ARG A 36 23.88 1.56 -2.65
CA ARG A 36 23.29 0.21 -2.67
C ARG A 36 21.84 0.30 -3.15
N VAL A 37 21.51 -0.44 -4.19
CA VAL A 37 20.13 -0.68 -4.64
C VAL A 37 19.64 -1.98 -4.01
N CYS A 38 18.49 -1.94 -3.40
CA CYS A 38 17.83 -3.05 -2.72
C CYS A 38 16.40 -3.22 -3.22
N HIS A 39 15.79 -4.35 -2.90
CA HIS A 39 14.40 -4.67 -3.21
C HIS A 39 13.59 -4.75 -1.92
N ASP A 40 12.55 -3.96 -1.84
CA ASP A 40 11.68 -3.83 -0.67
C ASP A 40 11.11 -5.18 -0.21
N GLY A 41 11.36 -5.53 1.05
CA GLY A 41 10.91 -6.79 1.65
C GLY A 41 11.66 -8.06 1.17
N VAL A 42 12.70 -7.91 0.33
CA VAL A 42 13.50 -9.04 -0.18
C VAL A 42 14.92 -9.03 0.40
N ASP A 43 15.67 -7.96 0.18
CA ASP A 43 17.07 -7.84 0.57
C ASP A 43 17.38 -6.60 1.41
N VAL A 44 16.34 -5.95 1.92
CA VAL A 44 16.40 -4.86 2.89
C VAL A 44 15.25 -4.96 3.89
N THR A 45 15.55 -4.72 5.16
CA THR A 45 14.57 -4.72 6.25
C THR A 45 14.18 -3.29 6.65
N THR A 46 13.02 -3.14 7.28
CA THR A 46 12.57 -1.86 7.85
C THR A 46 13.57 -1.30 8.86
N GLU A 47 14.20 -2.17 9.67
CA GLU A 47 15.22 -1.77 10.63
C GLU A 47 16.46 -1.20 9.94
N GLU A 48 16.93 -1.82 8.84
CA GLU A 48 18.04 -1.28 8.03
C GLU A 48 17.71 0.08 7.43
N LEU A 49 16.46 0.31 7.00
CA LEU A 49 16.02 1.61 6.48
C LEU A 49 16.08 2.70 7.55
N TYR A 50 15.58 2.42 8.75
CA TYR A 50 15.64 3.36 9.86
C TYR A 50 17.08 3.59 10.34
N ASP A 51 17.89 2.55 10.39
CA ASP A 51 19.31 2.64 10.75
C ASP A 51 20.09 3.50 9.76
N TYR A 52 19.87 3.30 8.48
CA TYR A 52 20.48 4.14 7.45
C TYR A 52 20.10 5.61 7.64
N ALA A 53 18.82 5.91 7.83
CA ALA A 53 18.36 7.28 8.06
C ALA A 53 18.95 7.90 9.32
N ARG A 54 19.02 7.14 10.44
CA ARG A 54 19.63 7.60 11.70
C ARG A 54 21.12 7.88 11.58
N LYS A 55 21.86 7.00 10.89
CA LYS A 55 23.32 7.09 10.75
C LYS A 55 23.76 8.17 9.77
N THR A 56 23.01 8.37 8.70
CA THR A 56 23.42 9.27 7.60
C THR A 56 22.70 10.62 7.61
N GLY A 57 21.59 10.75 8.33
CA GLY A 57 20.70 11.91 8.25
C GLY A 57 19.94 12.04 6.91
N THR A 58 20.12 11.06 6.02
CA THR A 58 19.51 11.03 4.67
C THR A 58 18.45 9.93 4.62
N LEU A 59 17.30 10.21 4.01
CA LEU A 59 16.29 9.17 3.82
C LEU A 59 16.67 8.22 2.68
N PRO A 60 16.29 6.93 2.80
CA PRO A 60 16.23 6.03 1.65
C PRO A 60 15.41 6.63 0.51
N LYS A 61 15.76 6.32 -0.73
CA LYS A 61 14.99 6.73 -1.92
C LYS A 61 14.34 5.51 -2.52
N THR A 62 13.09 5.63 -2.93
CA THR A 62 12.36 4.57 -3.62
C THR A 62 12.23 4.89 -5.10
N SER A 63 12.27 3.85 -5.93
CA SER A 63 11.97 3.91 -7.36
C SER A 63 10.76 3.04 -7.67
N ALA A 64 9.95 3.46 -8.63
CA ALA A 64 8.89 2.63 -9.15
C ALA A 64 9.47 1.37 -9.80
N ILE A 65 8.75 0.26 -9.74
CA ILE A 65 9.08 -0.96 -10.46
C ILE A 65 9.20 -0.64 -11.96
N SER A 66 10.23 -1.14 -12.61
CA SER A 66 10.48 -0.86 -14.02
C SER A 66 9.47 -1.57 -14.93
N VAL A 67 9.27 -1.02 -16.14
CA VAL A 67 8.43 -1.68 -17.17
C VAL A 67 8.95 -3.09 -17.43
N GLY A 68 10.27 -3.28 -17.58
CA GLY A 68 10.86 -4.61 -17.82
C GLY A 68 10.58 -5.61 -16.72
N SER A 69 10.63 -5.19 -15.44
CA SER A 69 10.30 -6.08 -14.30
C SER A 69 8.83 -6.52 -14.31
N TYR A 70 7.93 -5.62 -14.71
CA TYR A 70 6.51 -5.97 -14.91
C TYR A 70 6.33 -6.91 -16.10
N GLU A 71 6.98 -6.63 -17.25
CA GLU A 71 6.92 -7.49 -18.43
C GLU A 71 7.39 -8.91 -18.11
N ASP A 72 8.51 -9.06 -17.41
CA ASP A 72 9.04 -10.36 -17.01
C ASP A 72 8.06 -11.16 -16.13
N CYS A 73 7.43 -10.46 -15.17
CA CYS A 73 6.42 -11.09 -14.31
C CYS A 73 5.18 -11.49 -15.11
N PHE A 74 4.63 -10.57 -15.90
CA PHE A 74 3.38 -10.79 -16.64
C PHE A 74 3.57 -11.89 -17.70
N ARG A 75 4.65 -11.83 -18.46
CA ARG A 75 4.99 -12.81 -19.48
C ARG A 75 5.17 -14.22 -18.89
N ARG A 76 5.85 -14.35 -17.78
CA ARG A 76 6.04 -15.63 -17.09
C ARG A 76 4.71 -16.28 -16.73
N TRP A 77 3.73 -15.51 -16.22
CA TRP A 77 2.43 -16.06 -15.85
C TRP A 77 1.54 -16.32 -17.07
N THR A 78 1.53 -15.43 -18.05
CA THR A 78 0.71 -15.61 -19.26
C THR A 78 1.21 -16.80 -20.10
N GLU A 79 2.52 -17.01 -20.22
CA GLU A 79 3.12 -18.19 -20.89
C GLU A 79 2.82 -19.49 -20.11
N ALA A 80 2.63 -19.42 -18.80
CA ALA A 80 2.17 -20.54 -17.98
C ALA A 80 0.64 -20.80 -18.07
N GLY A 81 -0.08 -20.01 -18.87
CA GLY A 81 -1.52 -20.15 -19.11
C GLY A 81 -2.43 -19.50 -18.08
N TYR A 82 -1.93 -18.49 -17.38
CA TYR A 82 -2.70 -17.69 -16.43
C TYR A 82 -3.14 -16.36 -17.04
N ASP A 83 -4.31 -15.91 -16.63
CA ASP A 83 -4.65 -14.48 -16.66
C ASP A 83 -4.09 -13.81 -15.42
N VAL A 84 -3.66 -12.55 -15.52
CA VAL A 84 -3.02 -11.82 -14.42
C VAL A 84 -3.87 -10.61 -14.03
N VAL A 85 -4.16 -10.48 -12.73
CA VAL A 85 -4.67 -9.23 -12.15
C VAL A 85 -3.59 -8.66 -11.24
N HIS A 86 -3.10 -7.47 -11.55
CA HIS A 86 -2.04 -6.82 -10.80
C HIS A 86 -2.54 -5.58 -10.07
N VAL A 87 -2.36 -5.53 -8.73
CA VAL A 87 -2.78 -4.39 -7.89
C VAL A 87 -1.61 -3.48 -7.61
N ASN A 88 -1.66 -2.27 -8.16
CA ASN A 88 -0.64 -1.25 -8.00
C ASN A 88 -0.98 -0.27 -6.86
N ILE A 89 0.08 0.32 -6.27
CA ILE A 89 -0.04 1.56 -5.50
C ILE A 89 -0.66 2.68 -6.35
N SER A 90 -1.33 3.63 -5.71
CA SER A 90 -1.93 4.80 -6.39
C SER A 90 -1.00 5.46 -7.41
N ASN A 91 -1.55 5.76 -8.59
CA ASN A 91 -0.86 6.50 -9.66
C ASN A 91 -0.49 7.95 -9.26
N LYS A 92 -1.05 8.45 -8.15
CA LYS A 92 -0.71 9.76 -7.58
C LYS A 92 0.52 9.72 -6.69
N LEU A 93 0.92 8.52 -6.26
CA LEU A 93 2.02 8.31 -5.31
C LEU A 93 3.27 7.74 -5.99
N SER A 94 3.10 6.97 -7.08
CA SER A 94 4.18 6.30 -7.81
C SER A 94 3.85 6.16 -9.29
N ALA A 95 4.87 5.96 -10.13
CA ALA A 95 4.70 5.61 -11.54
C ALA A 95 4.44 4.10 -11.74
N CYS A 96 4.33 3.28 -10.69
CA CYS A 96 4.15 1.83 -10.77
C CYS A 96 2.97 1.45 -11.67
N TYR A 97 1.80 2.04 -11.46
CA TYR A 97 0.62 1.74 -12.29
C TYR A 97 0.83 2.07 -13.77
N GLN A 98 1.43 3.22 -14.08
CA GLN A 98 1.74 3.58 -15.47
C GLN A 98 2.70 2.58 -16.10
N ASN A 99 3.77 2.21 -15.38
CA ASN A 99 4.74 1.23 -15.86
C ASN A 99 4.11 -0.15 -16.07
N ALA A 100 3.22 -0.58 -15.16
CA ALA A 100 2.47 -1.83 -15.30
C ALA A 100 1.53 -1.82 -16.53
N CYS A 101 0.86 -0.69 -16.80
CA CYS A 101 0.03 -0.54 -17.99
C CYS A 101 0.85 -0.64 -19.28
N ILE A 102 2.02 0.02 -19.33
CA ILE A 102 2.93 -0.06 -20.48
C ILE A 102 3.40 -1.51 -20.68
N ALA A 103 3.79 -2.20 -19.60
CA ALA A 103 4.21 -3.61 -19.65
C ALA A 103 3.10 -4.56 -20.12
N ALA A 104 1.85 -4.22 -19.85
CA ALA A 104 0.69 -5.02 -20.26
C ALA A 104 0.23 -4.74 -21.71
N GLU A 105 0.81 -3.75 -22.39
CA GLU A 105 0.45 -3.46 -23.79
C GLU A 105 0.64 -4.68 -24.69
N GLY A 106 -0.44 -5.06 -25.41
CA GLY A 106 -0.47 -6.25 -26.25
C GLY A 106 -0.66 -7.58 -25.50
N MET A 107 -0.94 -7.57 -24.20
CA MET A 107 -1.29 -8.74 -23.39
C MET A 107 -2.78 -8.67 -22.98
N ASP A 108 -3.66 -9.32 -23.78
CA ASP A 108 -5.12 -9.26 -23.56
C ASP A 108 -5.59 -9.92 -22.24
N ASN A 109 -4.71 -10.67 -21.59
CA ASN A 109 -4.97 -11.41 -20.36
C ASN A 109 -4.22 -10.86 -19.14
N VAL A 110 -3.77 -9.61 -19.18
CA VAL A 110 -3.14 -8.89 -18.06
C VAL A 110 -3.93 -7.63 -17.72
N PHE A 111 -4.32 -7.49 -16.47
CA PHE A 111 -5.22 -6.44 -15.98
C PHE A 111 -4.57 -5.67 -14.82
N PRO A 112 -3.78 -4.61 -15.08
CA PRO A 112 -3.30 -3.72 -14.04
C PRO A 112 -4.44 -2.92 -13.42
N VAL A 113 -4.46 -2.80 -12.09
CA VAL A 113 -5.48 -2.07 -11.33
C VAL A 113 -4.79 -1.01 -10.47
N ASP A 114 -5.11 0.25 -10.71
CA ASP A 114 -4.74 1.34 -9.81
C ASP A 114 -5.60 1.27 -8.54
N SER A 115 -5.00 0.98 -7.41
CA SER A 115 -5.73 0.91 -6.14
C SER A 115 -6.30 2.25 -5.67
N LEU A 116 -5.80 3.38 -6.19
CA LEU A 116 -5.99 4.72 -5.62
C LEU A 116 -5.65 4.76 -4.13
N ASN A 117 -4.78 3.89 -3.71
CA ASN A 117 -4.45 3.65 -2.32
C ASN A 117 -2.98 3.26 -2.13
N LEU A 118 -2.61 2.97 -0.89
CA LEU A 118 -1.32 2.40 -0.50
C LEU A 118 -1.53 1.45 0.67
N SER A 119 -0.48 0.74 1.07
CA SER A 119 -0.42 -0.10 2.26
C SER A 119 -1.62 -1.06 2.36
N SER A 120 -2.20 -1.19 3.53
CA SER A 120 -3.34 -2.07 3.78
C SER A 120 -4.56 -1.80 2.88
N GLY A 121 -4.72 -0.58 2.35
CA GLY A 121 -5.77 -0.28 1.38
C GLY A 121 -5.57 -1.04 0.06
N SER A 122 -4.37 -1.01 -0.51
CA SER A 122 -4.02 -1.82 -1.68
C SER A 122 -4.04 -3.31 -1.35
N GLY A 123 -3.59 -3.70 -0.15
CA GLY A 123 -3.62 -5.06 0.34
C GLY A 123 -5.04 -5.65 0.43
N GLN A 124 -6.02 -4.86 0.88
CA GLN A 124 -7.43 -5.25 0.90
C GLN A 124 -7.95 -5.59 -0.51
N LEU A 125 -7.57 -4.81 -1.52
CA LEU A 125 -7.95 -5.09 -2.92
C LEU A 125 -7.25 -6.35 -3.45
N ALA A 126 -5.98 -6.56 -3.13
CA ALA A 126 -5.26 -7.75 -3.55
C ALA A 126 -5.88 -9.03 -2.94
N MET A 127 -6.25 -9.00 -1.66
CA MET A 127 -6.97 -10.12 -1.02
C MET A 127 -8.36 -10.35 -1.63
N ALA A 128 -9.11 -9.26 -1.88
CA ALA A 128 -10.42 -9.37 -2.52
C ALA A 128 -10.32 -9.95 -3.94
N ALA A 129 -9.29 -9.59 -4.71
CA ALA A 129 -9.02 -10.18 -6.02
C ALA A 129 -8.81 -11.69 -5.92
N ALA A 130 -8.01 -12.14 -4.93
CA ALA A 130 -7.74 -13.56 -4.72
C ALA A 130 -9.00 -14.33 -4.32
N GLU A 131 -9.86 -13.75 -3.47
CA GLU A 131 -11.15 -14.34 -3.09
C GLU A 131 -12.08 -14.49 -4.31
N MET A 132 -12.23 -13.43 -5.12
CA MET A 132 -13.04 -13.49 -6.34
C MET A 132 -12.49 -14.48 -7.37
N ALA A 133 -11.17 -14.61 -7.49
CA ALA A 133 -10.54 -15.61 -8.34
C ALA A 133 -10.83 -17.04 -7.84
N ALA A 134 -10.80 -17.27 -6.53
CA ALA A 134 -11.15 -18.56 -5.92
C ALA A 134 -12.64 -18.92 -6.11
N GLU A 135 -13.52 -17.92 -6.19
CA GLU A 135 -14.95 -18.08 -6.50
C GLU A 135 -15.21 -18.32 -8.01
N GLY A 136 -14.17 -18.25 -8.84
CA GLY A 136 -14.26 -18.54 -10.27
C GLY A 136 -14.64 -17.35 -11.15
N MET A 137 -14.53 -16.11 -10.64
CA MET A 137 -14.75 -14.90 -11.43
C MET A 137 -13.64 -14.75 -12.48
N ALA A 138 -13.93 -14.24 -13.68
CA ALA A 138 -12.94 -13.99 -14.71
C ALA A 138 -12.03 -12.80 -14.36
N ALA A 139 -10.78 -12.82 -14.78
CA ALA A 139 -9.78 -11.80 -14.42
C ALA A 139 -10.22 -10.37 -14.81
N LYS A 140 -10.84 -10.21 -15.96
CA LYS A 140 -11.39 -8.92 -16.41
C LYS A 140 -12.47 -8.42 -15.44
N ASP A 141 -13.40 -9.29 -15.06
CA ASP A 141 -14.51 -8.93 -14.15
C ASP A 141 -13.98 -8.60 -12.75
N ILE A 142 -12.92 -9.32 -12.30
CA ILE A 142 -12.22 -8.99 -11.05
C ILE A 142 -11.66 -7.58 -11.13
N ALA A 143 -10.92 -7.24 -12.19
CA ALA A 143 -10.34 -5.91 -12.35
C ALA A 143 -11.42 -4.81 -12.38
N GLU A 144 -12.55 -5.04 -13.04
CA GLU A 144 -13.69 -4.12 -13.03
C GLU A 144 -14.27 -3.96 -11.61
N LYS A 145 -14.46 -5.05 -10.88
CA LYS A 145 -14.93 -5.03 -9.49
C LYS A 145 -13.96 -4.30 -8.55
N LEU A 146 -12.66 -4.50 -8.70
CA LEU A 146 -11.66 -3.78 -7.92
C LEU A 146 -11.72 -2.27 -8.19
N ASN A 147 -11.96 -1.86 -9.45
CA ASN A 147 -12.14 -0.45 -9.79
C ASN A 147 -13.39 0.20 -9.15
N GLU A 148 -14.43 -0.59 -8.87
CA GLU A 148 -15.59 -0.15 -8.08
C GLU A 148 -15.25 -0.13 -6.57
N MET A 149 -14.60 -1.19 -6.07
CA MET A 149 -14.30 -1.37 -4.64
C MET A 149 -13.32 -0.33 -4.11
N ARG A 150 -12.32 0.07 -4.89
CA ARG A 150 -11.30 1.07 -4.47
C ARG A 150 -11.91 2.40 -4.03
N LEU A 151 -13.07 2.79 -4.58
CA LEU A 151 -13.78 4.02 -4.23
C LEU A 151 -14.53 3.93 -2.89
N ARG A 152 -14.62 2.73 -2.31
CA ARG A 152 -15.28 2.46 -1.03
C ARG A 152 -14.31 2.16 0.10
N LEU A 153 -13.01 2.17 -0.18
CA LEU A 153 -11.99 2.02 0.84
C LEU A 153 -11.87 3.30 1.66
N ASP A 154 -11.89 3.15 2.96
CA ASP A 154 -11.66 4.22 3.91
C ASP A 154 -10.33 3.99 4.61
N VAL A 155 -9.28 4.64 4.13
CA VAL A 155 -7.90 4.43 4.57
C VAL A 155 -7.32 5.70 5.17
N SER A 156 -6.78 5.55 6.36
CA SER A 156 -6.08 6.62 7.06
C SER A 156 -5.06 6.04 8.03
N PHE A 157 -4.18 6.87 8.54
CA PHE A 157 -3.17 6.47 9.51
C PHE A 157 -2.71 7.64 10.38
N VAL A 158 -2.11 7.34 11.52
CA VAL A 158 -1.46 8.30 12.40
C VAL A 158 0.02 7.95 12.56
N LEU A 159 0.87 8.96 12.67
CA LEU A 159 2.32 8.80 12.71
C LEU A 159 2.88 9.41 14.00
N GLN A 160 3.94 8.76 14.53
CA GLN A 160 4.70 9.31 15.64
C GLN A 160 5.46 10.57 15.23
N THR A 161 6.00 10.60 14.02
CA THR A 161 6.68 11.74 13.40
C THR A 161 6.25 11.90 11.95
N LEU A 162 6.15 13.13 11.50
CA LEU A 162 5.83 13.46 10.10
C LEU A 162 7.08 13.69 9.25
N GLU A 163 8.27 13.55 9.83
CA GLU A 163 9.52 13.87 9.16
C GLU A 163 9.70 13.08 7.85
N TYR A 164 9.49 11.76 7.92
CA TYR A 164 9.62 10.88 6.75
C TYR A 164 8.59 11.22 5.67
N LEU A 165 7.34 11.42 6.07
CA LEU A 165 6.26 11.76 5.15
C LEU A 165 6.48 13.14 4.49
N HIS A 166 6.95 14.13 5.26
CA HIS A 166 7.29 15.45 4.77
C HIS A 166 8.43 15.40 3.74
N LYS A 167 9.54 14.75 4.10
CA LYS A 167 10.69 14.58 3.22
C LYS A 167 10.38 13.73 1.98
N GLY A 168 9.46 12.77 2.11
CA GLY A 168 8.97 11.93 1.01
C GLY A 168 8.16 12.69 -0.05
N GLY A 169 7.55 13.81 0.31
CA GLY A 169 6.89 14.71 -0.64
C GLY A 169 5.56 14.23 -1.25
N ARG A 170 4.99 13.09 -0.78
CA ARG A 170 3.72 12.53 -1.29
C ARG A 170 2.48 13.01 -0.55
N CYS A 171 2.63 13.87 0.46
CA CYS A 171 1.52 14.46 1.20
C CYS A 171 1.69 15.99 1.29
N SER A 172 1.02 16.71 0.41
CA SER A 172 1.16 18.17 0.29
C SER A 172 0.72 18.94 1.55
N GLY A 173 -0.28 18.42 2.27
CA GLY A 173 -0.80 19.05 3.48
C GLY A 173 0.16 19.06 4.68
N VAL A 174 1.17 18.18 4.69
CA VAL A 174 2.15 18.10 5.79
C VAL A 174 3.06 19.33 5.83
N ALA A 175 3.48 19.83 4.68
CA ALA A 175 4.31 21.04 4.59
C ALA A 175 3.62 22.29 5.21
N ALA A 176 2.29 22.36 5.12
CA ALA A 176 1.51 23.48 5.67
C ALA A 176 1.42 23.50 7.21
N LEU A 177 1.82 22.42 7.90
CA LEU A 177 1.81 22.36 9.36
C LEU A 177 2.95 23.16 10.02
N GLY A 178 4.00 23.48 9.29
CA GLY A 178 5.11 24.34 9.72
C GLY A 178 5.71 23.93 11.08
N ALA A 179 6.00 24.89 11.94
CA ALA A 179 6.62 24.67 13.26
C ALA A 179 5.75 23.84 14.25
N ASN A 180 4.47 23.65 13.99
CA ASN A 180 3.58 22.84 14.82
C ASN A 180 3.70 21.33 14.58
N LEU A 181 4.53 20.92 13.62
CA LEU A 181 4.77 19.51 13.24
C LEU A 181 5.15 18.62 14.43
N LEU A 182 5.93 19.16 15.38
CA LEU A 182 6.45 18.41 16.54
C LEU A 182 5.43 18.23 17.68
N LYS A 183 4.36 19.02 17.72
CA LYS A 183 3.37 19.03 18.82
C LYS A 183 2.04 18.37 18.49
N LEU A 184 1.81 18.08 17.22
CA LEU A 184 0.58 17.50 16.72
C LEU A 184 0.83 16.11 16.14
N ARG A 185 -0.14 15.24 16.30
CA ARG A 185 -0.20 13.93 15.63
C ARG A 185 -1.38 13.93 14.68
N PRO A 186 -1.19 14.40 13.45
CA PRO A 186 -2.28 14.43 12.51
C PRO A 186 -2.59 13.04 12.00
N GLU A 187 -3.85 12.80 11.76
CA GLU A 187 -4.32 11.76 10.87
C GLU A 187 -3.96 12.14 9.44
N ILE A 188 -3.48 11.20 8.68
CA ILE A 188 -3.32 11.30 7.23
C ILE A 188 -4.42 10.45 6.61
N VAL A 189 -5.17 11.05 5.71
CA VAL A 189 -6.30 10.42 5.03
C VAL A 189 -5.94 10.22 3.56
N VAL A 190 -6.27 9.05 3.03
CA VAL A 190 -6.17 8.76 1.60
C VAL A 190 -7.52 9.09 0.96
N SER A 191 -7.51 9.97 -0.04
CA SER A 191 -8.72 10.35 -0.77
C SER A 191 -9.10 9.32 -1.83
N ASN A 192 -10.36 9.36 -2.29
CA ASN A 192 -10.81 8.53 -3.42
C ASN A 192 -10.12 8.88 -4.76
N GLU A 193 -9.31 9.95 -4.78
CA GLU A 193 -8.47 10.30 -5.93
C GLU A 193 -7.06 9.69 -5.83
N GLY A 194 -6.76 8.98 -4.73
CA GLY A 194 -5.47 8.34 -4.50
C GLY A 194 -4.38 9.27 -3.96
N THR A 195 -4.76 10.43 -3.41
CA THR A 195 -3.83 11.39 -2.80
C THR A 195 -3.91 11.37 -1.28
N MET A 196 -2.83 11.81 -0.62
CA MET A 196 -2.77 11.94 0.84
C MET A 196 -2.99 13.38 1.28
N SER A 197 -3.79 13.56 2.33
CA SER A 197 -4.03 14.86 2.96
C SER A 197 -4.07 14.75 4.48
N VAL A 198 -3.93 15.90 5.15
CA VAL A 198 -4.03 15.99 6.61
C VAL A 198 -5.50 16.06 7.01
N GLY A 199 -5.92 15.07 7.80
CA GLY A 199 -7.25 14.99 8.41
C GLY A 199 -7.31 15.61 9.81
N ARG A 200 -7.90 14.86 10.75
CA ARG A 200 -8.04 15.27 12.15
C ARG A 200 -6.67 15.39 12.82
N LYS A 201 -6.56 16.28 13.80
CA LYS A 201 -5.31 16.51 14.54
C LYS A 201 -5.50 16.07 15.98
N TYR A 202 -4.65 15.17 16.43
CA TYR A 202 -4.64 14.65 17.80
C TYR A 202 -3.54 15.30 18.62
N ARG A 203 -3.70 15.26 19.95
CA ARG A 203 -2.71 15.76 20.93
C ARG A 203 -2.57 14.73 22.02
N GLY A 204 -1.35 14.55 22.51
CA GLY A 204 -1.03 13.62 23.60
C GLY A 204 0.07 12.63 23.23
N ASN A 205 0.22 11.59 24.03
CA ASN A 205 1.12 10.49 23.73
C ASN A 205 0.57 9.60 22.59
N MET A 206 1.38 8.69 22.11
CA MET A 206 1.01 7.85 20.96
C MET A 206 -0.14 6.91 21.27
N GLU A 207 -0.13 6.29 22.46
CA GLU A 207 -1.19 5.41 22.92
C GLU A 207 -2.57 6.09 22.89
N LYS A 208 -2.70 7.23 23.56
CA LYS A 208 -3.94 8.02 23.55
C LYS A 208 -4.36 8.40 22.12
N THR A 209 -3.39 8.82 21.31
CA THR A 209 -3.64 9.20 19.92
C THR A 209 -4.23 8.05 19.11
N VAL A 210 -3.64 6.86 19.20
CA VAL A 210 -4.09 5.68 18.45
C VAL A 210 -5.49 5.26 18.91
N LEU A 211 -5.74 5.20 20.21
CA LEU A 211 -7.05 4.83 20.73
C LEU A 211 -8.15 5.84 20.35
N ASP A 212 -7.87 7.13 20.47
CA ASP A 212 -8.82 8.19 20.07
C ASP A 212 -9.05 8.18 18.54
N TYR A 213 -8.02 7.89 17.77
CA TYR A 213 -8.09 7.76 16.32
C TYR A 213 -8.97 6.56 15.91
N ILE A 214 -8.70 5.36 16.43
CA ILE A 214 -9.47 4.15 16.11
C ILE A 214 -10.94 4.34 16.50
N ARG A 215 -11.21 4.82 17.71
CA ARG A 215 -12.58 5.13 18.15
C ARG A 215 -13.26 6.10 17.20
N GLY A 216 -12.58 7.19 16.86
CA GLY A 216 -13.14 8.22 15.98
C GLY A 216 -13.40 7.74 14.54
N ARG A 217 -12.80 6.61 14.12
CA ARG A 217 -13.05 6.00 12.79
C ARG A 217 -14.17 4.96 12.84
N LEU A 218 -14.33 4.26 13.95
CA LEU A 218 -15.23 3.12 14.05
C LEU A 218 -16.54 3.45 14.77
N GLU A 219 -16.51 4.26 15.86
CA GLU A 219 -17.70 4.56 16.64
C GLU A 219 -18.73 5.37 15.83
N GLY A 220 -19.94 4.83 15.75
CA GLY A 220 -21.06 5.47 15.02
C GLY A 220 -20.91 5.48 13.51
N ASN A 221 -19.99 4.69 12.97
CA ASN A 221 -19.79 4.57 11.52
C ASN A 221 -20.46 3.31 10.96
N ASP A 222 -21.71 3.44 10.56
CA ASP A 222 -22.53 2.34 10.01
C ASP A 222 -22.03 1.85 8.62
N ASN A 223 -21.09 2.55 8.00
CA ASN A 223 -20.52 2.15 6.71
C ASN A 223 -19.37 1.14 6.84
N VAL A 224 -18.90 0.87 8.06
CA VAL A 224 -17.85 -0.11 8.29
C VAL A 224 -18.38 -1.52 8.05
N VAL A 225 -17.71 -2.27 7.17
CA VAL A 225 -18.03 -3.67 6.92
C VAL A 225 -17.30 -4.54 7.95
N PRO A 226 -18.02 -5.22 8.86
CA PRO A 226 -17.40 -6.12 9.83
C PRO A 226 -16.57 -7.21 9.11
N GLY A 227 -15.39 -7.52 9.62
CA GLY A 227 -14.47 -8.50 9.01
C GLY A 227 -13.62 -7.97 7.84
N ARG A 228 -13.79 -6.69 7.49
CA ARG A 228 -12.95 -5.99 6.49
C ARG A 228 -12.17 -4.83 7.11
N ILE A 229 -11.94 -4.86 8.41
CA ILE A 229 -11.09 -3.90 9.10
C ILE A 229 -9.68 -4.47 9.15
N MET A 230 -8.71 -3.70 8.69
CA MET A 230 -7.30 -4.05 8.72
C MET A 230 -6.53 -2.96 9.45
N ILE A 231 -5.76 -3.36 10.46
CA ILE A 231 -4.88 -2.47 11.23
C ILE A 231 -3.45 -2.95 11.04
N THR A 232 -2.63 -2.10 10.44
CA THR A 232 -1.19 -2.33 10.29
C THR A 232 -0.41 -1.35 11.13
N HIS A 233 0.72 -1.76 11.68
CA HIS A 233 1.57 -0.90 12.49
C HIS A 233 3.05 -1.24 12.31
N THR A 234 3.92 -0.27 12.61
CA THR A 234 5.37 -0.43 12.69
C THR A 234 5.81 -0.04 14.10
N ASP A 235 6.51 -0.95 14.78
CA ASP A 235 7.11 -0.75 16.12
C ASP A 235 6.11 -0.28 17.20
N MET A 236 4.83 -0.62 17.08
CA MET A 236 3.86 -0.35 18.14
C MET A 236 4.06 -1.36 19.28
N PRO A 237 4.19 -0.90 20.54
CA PRO A 237 4.24 -1.80 21.68
C PRO A 237 3.01 -2.72 21.73
N GLN A 238 3.21 -4.01 21.96
CA GLN A 238 2.13 -5.01 21.99
C GLN A 238 1.02 -4.63 22.97
N GLU A 239 1.35 -4.03 24.11
CA GLU A 239 0.38 -3.55 25.11
C GLU A 239 -0.62 -2.51 24.56
N ILE A 240 -0.23 -1.77 23.50
CA ILE A 240 -1.13 -0.81 22.84
C ILE A 240 -1.96 -1.52 21.76
N VAL A 241 -1.36 -2.49 21.07
CA VAL A 241 -2.06 -3.29 20.05
C VAL A 241 -3.20 -4.11 20.67
N ASP A 242 -3.00 -4.62 21.88
CA ASP A 242 -3.96 -5.46 22.59
C ASP A 242 -5.16 -4.68 23.20
N LYS A 243 -5.11 -3.35 23.20
CA LYS A 243 -6.18 -2.46 23.69
C LYS A 243 -7.17 -2.07 22.60
#